data_37c9ac508addf57e4ebd040fd2e655d8
#
_entry.id   37c9ac508addf57e4ebd040fd2e655d8
#
_cell.length_a   1.000
_cell.length_b   1.000
_cell.length_c   1.000
_cell.angle_alpha   90.00
_cell.angle_beta   90.00
_cell.angle_gamma   90.00
#
_symmetry.space_group_name_H-M   'P 1'
#
loop_
_entity.id
_entity.type
_entity.pdbx_description
1 polymer ?
#
loop_
_entity_poly.entity_id
_entity_poly.type
_entity_poly.pdbx_seq_one_letter_code
_entity_poly.pdbx_strand_id
1 'polypeptide(L)'
;MTKQTHAFQAEVKQILHLVTHSLYSNKEIFLRELVSNASDACDKLRFEALDNNALYEDQTSLEVRVMFDAEAKTLTIRDNGIGMSADEAASHLGTIAKSGTREFMSKLEGEQKKDANLIGQFGVGFYSGFIVADRITVETRRAGLDASLGVRWSSEGSGEYELENISRTERGTDVILHLRDEEAEFLSSWKLKSIISKYSDHISLPILMQKEEWDAEASKQVTKDEWETVNKAAALWARAKSDITDAEYQEFYKQISYDQDAPLAYTHNRVEGRSEYTQLLYVPAKAPQDMWNRDKRGGVKLYVKRVFIMDDAEALMPVYLRFVKGVIDSADLPLNVSRELLQESRDVKAIREGSTKRVLGMLESLADSDSADDKAKYLKFWNEFGAVLKEGIGEDFANRERLAKLFRFASTQADEGVSLADYVSRMKEGQEVIYVITADTLAAAKSSPQLEIFRKKGLEVLLLTDRVDEWLLSHLYEFEGKQLQSVAKGAVDLGKLQDEDEKKHAEVVAETFKPTLDKLKAALADRAKDVRVTTRLVDSPACLVVEEGDMSGHLARMLKQAGQSAPKSQPILEVNPEHAMVKKLASDDARFDDLAHILFDQALLAEGGQLDDPAAYVARVTKLLSA
;
A
#
# COMPACT_ATOMS: atom_id res chain seq x y z
N MET A 1 0.17 30.08 -51.26
CA MET A 1 1.07 28.99 -50.86
C MET A 1 0.28 27.70 -50.93
N THR A 2 0.68 26.79 -51.79
CA THR A 2 0.06 25.46 -51.91
C THR A 2 0.46 24.61 -50.69
N LYS A 3 -0.51 24.13 -49.96
CA LYS A 3 -0.30 23.21 -48.82
C LYS A 3 0.28 21.89 -49.35
N GLN A 4 1.50 21.56 -48.95
CA GLN A 4 2.14 20.26 -49.26
C GLN A 4 2.11 19.38 -48.04
N THR A 5 1.72 18.11 -48.21
CA THR A 5 1.75 17.12 -47.16
C THR A 5 2.95 16.20 -47.42
N HIS A 6 3.83 16.09 -46.43
CA HIS A 6 5.00 15.20 -46.46
C HIS A 6 4.81 14.08 -45.46
N ALA A 7 5.27 12.85 -45.78
CA ALA A 7 5.35 11.76 -44.86
C ALA A 7 6.62 11.85 -44.00
N PHE A 8 6.53 11.47 -42.71
CA PHE A 8 7.71 11.33 -41.87
C PHE A 8 8.55 10.15 -42.36
N GLN A 9 9.87 10.31 -42.34
CA GLN A 9 10.84 9.24 -42.56
C GLN A 9 11.43 8.83 -41.25
N ALA A 10 11.77 7.53 -41.09
CA ALA A 10 12.34 7.00 -39.88
C ALA A 10 13.70 6.32 -40.16
N GLU A 11 14.69 6.60 -39.32
CA GLU A 11 15.96 5.88 -39.33
C GLU A 11 15.84 4.63 -38.44
N VAL A 12 15.71 3.47 -39.07
CA VAL A 12 15.47 2.19 -38.41
C VAL A 12 16.54 1.86 -37.36
N LYS A 13 17.80 2.14 -37.66
CA LYS A 13 18.92 1.91 -36.72
C LYS A 13 18.79 2.74 -35.44
N GLN A 14 18.38 3.99 -35.54
CA GLN A 14 18.17 4.86 -34.36
C GLN A 14 16.96 4.40 -33.55
N ILE A 15 15.89 3.97 -34.22
CA ILE A 15 14.71 3.44 -33.52
C ILE A 15 15.07 2.18 -32.75
N LEU A 16 15.80 1.24 -33.37
CA LEU A 16 16.28 0.03 -32.67
C LEU A 16 17.17 0.39 -31.50
N HIS A 17 18.08 1.35 -31.66
CA HIS A 17 18.93 1.82 -30.56
C HIS A 17 18.12 2.41 -29.40
N LEU A 18 17.09 3.20 -29.68
CA LEU A 18 16.18 3.74 -28.64
C LEU A 18 15.41 2.61 -27.92
N VAL A 19 14.90 1.63 -28.67
CA VAL A 19 14.20 0.47 -28.09
C VAL A 19 15.10 -0.36 -27.20
N THR A 20 16.36 -0.59 -27.60
CA THR A 20 17.29 -1.45 -26.87
C THR A 20 17.97 -0.76 -25.69
N HIS A 21 18.21 0.56 -25.74
CA HIS A 21 19.01 1.28 -24.74
C HIS A 21 18.23 2.26 -23.87
N SER A 22 17.05 2.70 -24.31
CA SER A 22 16.30 3.75 -23.59
C SER A 22 14.93 3.32 -23.11
N LEU A 23 14.33 2.31 -23.72
CA LEU A 23 12.97 1.89 -23.42
C LEU A 23 12.88 1.03 -22.16
N TYR A 24 13.91 0.26 -21.86
CA TYR A 24 13.90 -0.72 -20.76
C TYR A 24 15.02 -0.41 -19.76
N SER A 25 14.66 -0.20 -18.51
CA SER A 25 15.59 0.05 -17.40
C SER A 25 16.25 -1.23 -16.86
N ASN A 26 15.66 -2.41 -17.10
CA ASN A 26 16.15 -3.71 -16.64
C ASN A 26 16.33 -4.66 -17.82
N LYS A 27 17.54 -5.19 -17.97
CA LYS A 27 17.88 -6.14 -19.04
C LYS A 27 17.05 -7.43 -18.97
N GLU A 28 16.71 -7.93 -17.80
CA GLU A 28 15.95 -9.19 -17.62
C GLU A 28 14.62 -9.23 -18.38
N ILE A 29 14.10 -8.05 -18.75
CA ILE A 29 12.83 -7.90 -19.47
C ILE A 29 12.85 -8.60 -20.83
N PHE A 30 14.02 -8.77 -21.47
CA PHE A 30 14.07 -9.46 -22.75
C PHE A 30 13.46 -10.87 -22.67
N LEU A 31 13.76 -11.62 -21.61
CA LEU A 31 13.23 -12.98 -21.46
C LEU A 31 11.72 -12.97 -21.22
N ARG A 32 11.20 -12.03 -20.42
CA ARG A 32 9.75 -11.81 -20.24
C ARG A 32 9.05 -11.59 -21.59
N GLU A 33 9.60 -10.72 -22.43
CA GLU A 33 9.00 -10.39 -23.72
C GLU A 33 9.00 -11.57 -24.67
N LEU A 34 10.12 -12.30 -24.76
CA LEU A 34 10.23 -13.46 -25.67
C LEU A 34 9.35 -14.62 -25.20
N VAL A 35 9.29 -14.91 -23.90
CA VAL A 35 8.38 -15.92 -23.34
C VAL A 35 6.91 -15.52 -23.55
N SER A 36 6.58 -14.23 -23.42
CA SER A 36 5.23 -13.74 -23.70
C SER A 36 4.85 -13.91 -25.18
N ASN A 37 5.79 -13.65 -26.10
CA ASN A 37 5.57 -13.88 -27.54
C ASN A 37 5.39 -15.36 -27.87
N ALA A 38 6.17 -16.24 -27.23
CA ALA A 38 6.03 -17.69 -27.35
C ALA A 38 4.65 -18.16 -26.84
N SER A 39 4.19 -17.63 -25.70
CA SER A 39 2.84 -17.89 -25.18
C SER A 39 1.76 -17.42 -26.15
N ASP A 40 1.87 -16.23 -26.72
CA ASP A 40 0.94 -15.71 -27.72
C ASP A 40 0.87 -16.60 -28.98
N ALA A 41 2.01 -17.16 -29.41
CA ALA A 41 2.07 -18.07 -30.56
C ALA A 41 1.33 -19.40 -30.28
N CYS A 42 1.45 -19.91 -29.06
CA CYS A 42 0.71 -21.09 -28.61
C CYS A 42 -0.80 -20.81 -28.48
N ASP A 43 -1.19 -19.66 -27.96
CA ASP A 43 -2.60 -19.29 -27.85
C ASP A 43 -3.24 -19.05 -29.22
N LYS A 44 -2.52 -18.48 -30.18
CA LYS A 44 -2.97 -18.40 -31.58
C LYS A 44 -3.21 -19.75 -32.18
N LEU A 45 -2.28 -20.71 -31.99
CA LEU A 45 -2.48 -22.07 -32.45
C LEU A 45 -3.71 -22.71 -31.83
N ARG A 46 -3.87 -22.59 -30.50
CA ARG A 46 -5.03 -23.12 -29.79
C ARG A 46 -6.34 -22.57 -30.37
N PHE A 47 -6.35 -21.29 -30.71
CA PHE A 47 -7.50 -20.63 -31.27
C PHE A 47 -7.81 -21.06 -32.72
N GLU A 48 -6.80 -21.07 -33.63
CA GLU A 48 -6.97 -21.52 -35.00
C GLU A 48 -7.31 -23.01 -35.08
N ALA A 49 -6.83 -23.80 -34.12
CA ALA A 49 -7.12 -25.22 -34.02
C ALA A 49 -8.56 -25.55 -33.61
N LEU A 50 -9.35 -24.57 -33.07
CA LEU A 50 -10.79 -24.74 -32.84
C LEU A 50 -11.52 -25.07 -34.16
N ASP A 51 -11.11 -24.44 -35.24
CA ASP A 51 -11.69 -24.65 -36.57
C ASP A 51 -10.97 -25.76 -37.34
N ASN A 52 -9.70 -26.01 -37.07
CA ASN A 52 -8.89 -26.99 -37.75
C ASN A 52 -7.89 -27.71 -36.80
N ASN A 53 -8.37 -28.76 -36.16
CA ASN A 53 -7.58 -29.53 -35.19
C ASN A 53 -6.30 -30.19 -35.79
N ALA A 54 -6.22 -30.34 -37.13
CA ALA A 54 -5.02 -30.87 -37.80
C ALA A 54 -3.78 -29.95 -37.64
N LEU A 55 -3.96 -28.67 -37.25
CA LEU A 55 -2.86 -27.76 -36.99
C LEU A 55 -2.00 -28.17 -35.77
N TYR A 56 -2.54 -28.99 -34.86
CA TYR A 56 -1.72 -29.56 -33.77
C TYR A 56 -0.68 -30.57 -34.27
N GLU A 57 -0.81 -31.07 -35.50
CA GLU A 57 0.06 -32.11 -36.02
C GLU A 57 0.18 -33.28 -35.02
N ASP A 58 1.40 -33.72 -34.69
CA ASP A 58 1.64 -34.82 -33.74
C ASP A 58 1.78 -34.35 -32.28
N GLN A 59 1.69 -33.02 -32.01
CA GLN A 59 1.94 -32.42 -30.68
C GLN A 59 0.74 -31.60 -30.19
N THR A 60 -0.10 -32.22 -29.38
CA THR A 60 -1.28 -31.53 -28.78
C THR A 60 -0.95 -30.74 -27.54
N SER A 61 0.13 -31.05 -26.82
CA SER A 61 0.59 -30.33 -25.64
C SER A 61 1.41 -29.11 -26.06
N LEU A 62 0.97 -27.93 -25.64
CA LEU A 62 1.67 -26.68 -25.91
C LEU A 62 2.63 -26.34 -24.77
N GLU A 63 3.85 -25.93 -25.12
CA GLU A 63 4.90 -25.63 -24.17
C GLU A 63 5.89 -24.59 -24.71
N VAL A 64 6.64 -23.99 -23.81
CA VAL A 64 7.79 -23.13 -24.12
C VAL A 64 9.03 -23.78 -23.52
N ARG A 65 10.13 -23.85 -24.29
CA ARG A 65 11.42 -24.38 -23.83
C ARG A 65 12.46 -23.25 -23.80
N VAL A 66 13.21 -23.18 -22.73
CA VAL A 66 14.34 -22.24 -22.59
C VAL A 66 15.61 -23.06 -22.44
N MET A 67 16.54 -22.87 -23.38
CA MET A 67 17.78 -23.62 -23.48
C MET A 67 18.96 -22.67 -23.63
N PHE A 68 20.10 -22.99 -23.08
CA PHE A 68 21.32 -22.22 -23.30
C PHE A 68 22.49 -23.13 -23.59
N ASP A 69 23.44 -22.63 -24.39
CA ASP A 69 24.73 -23.25 -24.66
C ASP A 69 25.82 -22.24 -24.28
N ALA A 70 26.58 -22.58 -23.23
CA ALA A 70 27.61 -21.71 -22.70
C ALA A 70 28.85 -21.63 -23.61
N GLU A 71 29.15 -22.69 -24.40
CA GLU A 71 30.28 -22.72 -25.34
C GLU A 71 29.96 -21.92 -26.61
N ALA A 72 28.77 -22.11 -27.16
CA ALA A 72 28.29 -21.35 -28.31
C ALA A 72 27.79 -19.92 -27.93
N LYS A 73 27.69 -19.61 -26.65
CA LYS A 73 27.14 -18.35 -26.11
C LYS A 73 25.74 -18.05 -26.66
N THR A 74 24.88 -19.07 -26.74
CA THR A 74 23.52 -18.92 -27.25
C THR A 74 22.47 -19.19 -26.18
N LEU A 75 21.38 -18.41 -26.23
CA LEU A 75 20.17 -18.66 -25.47
C LEU A 75 19.00 -18.81 -26.44
N THR A 76 18.30 -19.94 -26.35
CA THR A 76 17.19 -20.26 -27.25
C THR A 76 15.87 -20.30 -26.48
N ILE A 77 14.88 -19.58 -26.98
CA ILE A 77 13.50 -19.65 -26.53
C ILE A 77 12.70 -20.30 -27.66
N ARG A 78 12.18 -21.51 -27.39
CA ARG A 78 11.42 -22.34 -28.34
C ARG A 78 9.98 -22.42 -27.92
N ASP A 79 9.06 -22.20 -28.85
CA ASP A 79 7.65 -22.55 -28.71
C ASP A 79 7.24 -23.58 -29.75
N ASN A 80 6.24 -24.39 -29.44
CA ASN A 80 5.57 -25.27 -30.38
C ASN A 80 4.19 -24.74 -30.80
N GLY A 81 4.08 -23.39 -30.86
CA GLY A 81 2.89 -22.66 -31.26
C GLY A 81 2.63 -22.67 -32.77
N ILE A 82 1.93 -21.63 -33.25
CA ILE A 82 1.47 -21.53 -34.64
C ILE A 82 2.61 -21.40 -35.65
N GLY A 83 3.79 -20.87 -35.27
CA GLY A 83 4.90 -20.57 -36.15
C GLY A 83 4.59 -19.47 -37.18
N MET A 84 5.49 -19.32 -38.17
CA MET A 84 5.36 -18.31 -39.22
C MET A 84 5.75 -18.88 -40.57
N SER A 85 5.06 -18.45 -41.64
CA SER A 85 5.48 -18.58 -43.04
C SER A 85 6.57 -17.54 -43.38
N ALA A 86 7.19 -17.63 -44.54
CA ALA A 86 8.20 -16.69 -45.02
C ALA A 86 7.65 -15.25 -45.09
N ASP A 87 6.43 -15.07 -45.61
CA ASP A 87 5.78 -13.77 -45.72
C ASP A 87 5.44 -13.21 -44.34
N GLU A 88 4.97 -14.04 -43.39
CA GLU A 88 4.70 -13.64 -42.03
C GLU A 88 5.98 -13.26 -41.27
N ALA A 89 7.05 -14.04 -41.43
CA ALA A 89 8.34 -13.72 -40.83
C ALA A 89 8.90 -12.40 -41.36
N ALA A 90 8.89 -12.17 -42.67
CA ALA A 90 9.30 -10.92 -43.28
C ALA A 90 8.44 -9.75 -42.79
N SER A 91 7.14 -9.95 -42.67
CA SER A 91 6.19 -8.90 -42.23
C SER A 91 6.29 -8.58 -40.75
N HIS A 92 6.34 -9.59 -39.86
CA HIS A 92 6.29 -9.43 -38.42
C HIS A 92 7.65 -9.11 -37.79
N LEU A 93 8.72 -9.72 -38.28
CA LEU A 93 10.08 -9.53 -37.78
C LEU A 93 10.86 -8.47 -38.55
N GLY A 94 10.43 -8.14 -39.77
CA GLY A 94 11.07 -7.11 -40.62
C GLY A 94 10.44 -5.72 -40.47
N THR A 95 9.36 -5.56 -39.70
CA THR A 95 8.69 -4.26 -39.51
C THR A 95 8.58 -3.93 -38.02
N ILE A 96 9.32 -2.91 -37.58
CA ILE A 96 9.29 -2.43 -36.19
C ILE A 96 7.92 -1.87 -35.86
N ALA A 97 7.42 -2.18 -34.64
CA ALA A 97 6.10 -1.80 -34.11
C ALA A 97 4.91 -2.42 -34.88
N LYS A 98 5.14 -3.44 -35.68
CA LYS A 98 4.09 -4.27 -36.27
C LYS A 98 3.84 -5.50 -35.39
N SER A 99 2.63 -5.64 -34.87
CA SER A 99 2.25 -6.75 -34.00
C SER A 99 1.30 -7.69 -34.72
N GLY A 100 1.77 -8.92 -35.02
CA GLY A 100 0.91 -9.99 -35.52
C GLY A 100 -0.15 -10.42 -34.50
N THR A 101 0.09 -10.21 -33.21
CA THR A 101 -0.90 -10.38 -32.14
C THR A 101 -2.02 -9.37 -32.23
N ARG A 102 -1.72 -8.09 -32.52
CA ARG A 102 -2.73 -7.05 -32.73
C ARG A 102 -3.56 -7.32 -33.99
N GLU A 103 -2.94 -7.73 -35.09
CA GLU A 103 -3.65 -8.12 -36.32
C GLU A 103 -4.61 -9.29 -36.07
N PHE A 104 -4.16 -10.29 -35.33
CA PHE A 104 -4.99 -11.43 -34.94
C PHE A 104 -6.16 -11.00 -34.06
N MET A 105 -5.92 -10.19 -33.01
CA MET A 105 -6.98 -9.66 -32.13
C MET A 105 -8.01 -8.82 -32.87
N SER A 106 -7.62 -8.15 -33.95
CA SER A 106 -8.57 -7.35 -34.76
C SER A 106 -9.55 -8.22 -35.57
N LYS A 107 -9.23 -9.50 -35.78
CA LYS A 107 -10.07 -10.48 -36.49
C LYS A 107 -11.03 -11.21 -35.56
N LEU A 108 -10.81 -11.12 -34.24
CA LEU A 108 -11.67 -11.77 -33.24
C LEU A 108 -12.88 -10.92 -32.93
N GLU A 109 -14.06 -11.52 -32.78
CA GLU A 109 -15.33 -10.86 -32.46
C GLU A 109 -15.92 -11.41 -31.14
N GLY A 110 -16.67 -10.56 -30.42
CA GLY A 110 -17.47 -10.96 -29.26
C GLY A 110 -16.67 -11.57 -28.10
N GLU A 111 -17.12 -12.73 -27.61
CA GLU A 111 -16.49 -13.45 -26.47
C GLU A 111 -15.10 -13.99 -26.80
N GLN A 112 -14.86 -14.34 -28.04
CA GLN A 112 -13.56 -14.84 -28.51
C GLN A 112 -12.42 -13.83 -28.24
N LYS A 113 -12.71 -12.54 -28.35
CA LYS A 113 -11.76 -11.47 -28.07
C LYS A 113 -11.43 -11.36 -26.58
N LYS A 114 -12.40 -11.69 -25.72
CA LYS A 114 -12.23 -11.66 -24.25
C LYS A 114 -11.43 -12.85 -23.74
N ASP A 115 -11.63 -14.01 -24.36
CA ASP A 115 -10.94 -15.26 -23.97
C ASP A 115 -9.50 -15.33 -24.46
N ALA A 116 -9.13 -14.50 -25.43
CA ALA A 116 -7.76 -14.42 -25.95
C ALA A 116 -6.82 -13.69 -24.97
N ASN A 117 -6.01 -14.45 -24.25
CA ASN A 117 -5.01 -13.93 -23.28
C ASN A 117 -3.75 -13.35 -23.95
N LEU A 118 -3.85 -12.85 -25.18
CA LEU A 118 -2.72 -12.37 -25.96
C LEU A 118 -2.13 -11.07 -25.41
N ILE A 119 -0.81 -11.03 -25.25
CA ILE A 119 -0.07 -10.01 -24.48
C ILE A 119 0.71 -9.04 -25.39
N GLY A 120 1.29 -9.53 -26.50
CA GLY A 120 2.23 -8.84 -27.38
C GLY A 120 1.60 -7.84 -28.34
N GLN A 121 1.05 -6.74 -27.85
CA GLN A 121 0.29 -5.76 -28.66
C GLN A 121 1.15 -4.69 -29.33
N PHE A 122 2.38 -4.42 -28.86
CA PHE A 122 3.18 -3.27 -29.30
C PHE A 122 4.09 -3.57 -30.50
N GLY A 123 4.45 -4.83 -30.74
CA GLY A 123 5.33 -5.22 -31.86
C GLY A 123 6.79 -4.77 -31.67
N VAL A 124 7.22 -4.48 -30.46
CA VAL A 124 8.60 -4.09 -30.13
C VAL A 124 9.28 -5.07 -29.16
N GLY A 125 8.50 -5.90 -28.45
CA GLY A 125 9.02 -6.84 -27.45
C GLY A 125 10.07 -7.83 -28.00
N PHE A 126 9.93 -8.27 -29.24
CA PHE A 126 10.92 -9.13 -29.92
C PHE A 126 12.31 -8.50 -29.95
N TYR A 127 12.40 -7.19 -30.27
CA TYR A 127 13.67 -6.49 -30.38
C TYR A 127 14.38 -6.27 -29.05
N SER A 128 13.71 -6.51 -27.92
CA SER A 128 14.36 -6.51 -26.60
C SER A 128 15.47 -7.55 -26.48
N GLY A 129 15.47 -8.61 -27.32
CA GLY A 129 16.56 -9.57 -27.41
C GLY A 129 17.91 -8.92 -27.74
N PHE A 130 17.94 -7.82 -28.50
CA PHE A 130 19.16 -7.05 -28.79
C PHE A 130 19.73 -6.29 -27.58
N ILE A 131 19.02 -6.24 -26.45
CA ILE A 131 19.58 -5.73 -25.19
C ILE A 131 20.76 -6.58 -24.73
N VAL A 132 20.72 -7.90 -24.98
CA VAL A 132 21.71 -8.87 -24.49
C VAL A 132 22.47 -9.59 -25.62
N ALA A 133 21.96 -9.54 -26.85
CA ALA A 133 22.52 -10.24 -28.01
C ALA A 133 23.07 -9.26 -29.06
N ASP A 134 24.12 -9.63 -29.74
CA ASP A 134 24.64 -8.95 -30.93
C ASP A 134 24.02 -9.46 -32.23
N ARG A 135 23.46 -10.66 -32.20
CA ARG A 135 22.72 -11.26 -33.31
C ARG A 135 21.55 -12.08 -32.80
N ILE A 136 20.42 -12.02 -33.51
CA ILE A 136 19.25 -12.86 -33.28
C ILE A 136 18.98 -13.67 -34.51
N THR A 137 18.82 -15.00 -34.35
CA THR A 137 18.39 -15.92 -35.38
C THR A 137 17.01 -16.47 -34.99
N VAL A 138 16.07 -16.47 -35.93
CA VAL A 138 14.73 -17.04 -35.74
C VAL A 138 14.54 -18.16 -36.75
N GLU A 139 14.28 -19.36 -36.27
CA GLU A 139 13.91 -20.51 -37.11
C GLU A 139 12.46 -20.87 -36.86
N THR A 140 11.64 -20.87 -37.90
CA THR A 140 10.20 -21.03 -37.74
C THR A 140 9.57 -21.81 -38.89
N ARG A 141 8.48 -22.51 -38.59
CA ARG A 141 7.59 -23.12 -39.58
C ARG A 141 6.14 -22.97 -39.09
N ARG A 142 5.29 -22.41 -39.93
CA ARG A 142 3.87 -22.30 -39.63
C ARG A 142 3.21 -23.69 -39.63
N ALA A 143 2.33 -23.90 -38.64
CA ALA A 143 1.52 -25.12 -38.56
C ALA A 143 0.73 -25.37 -39.83
N GLY A 144 0.71 -26.64 -40.27
CA GLY A 144 0.04 -27.09 -41.51
C GLY A 144 0.85 -26.87 -42.80
N LEU A 145 2.04 -26.26 -42.75
CA LEU A 145 2.94 -26.18 -43.91
C LEU A 145 3.88 -27.37 -43.95
N ASP A 146 4.35 -27.72 -45.17
CA ASP A 146 5.34 -28.77 -45.39
C ASP A 146 6.69 -28.45 -44.73
N ALA A 147 7.41 -29.48 -44.31
CA ALA A 147 8.71 -29.34 -43.65
C ALA A 147 9.76 -28.56 -44.48
N SER A 148 9.67 -28.57 -45.80
CA SER A 148 10.55 -27.82 -46.71
C SER A 148 10.27 -26.29 -46.72
N LEU A 149 9.17 -25.87 -46.12
CA LEU A 149 8.75 -24.46 -46.04
C LEU A 149 9.10 -23.80 -44.70
N GLY A 150 10.05 -24.35 -43.96
CA GLY A 150 10.66 -23.70 -42.83
C GLY A 150 11.47 -22.46 -43.24
N VAL A 151 11.61 -21.51 -42.33
CA VAL A 151 12.25 -20.22 -42.58
C VAL A 151 13.27 -19.92 -41.50
N ARG A 152 14.44 -19.42 -41.88
CA ARG A 152 15.42 -18.80 -40.98
C ARG A 152 15.49 -17.33 -41.32
N TRP A 153 15.27 -16.52 -40.30
CA TRP A 153 15.46 -15.07 -40.30
C TRP A 153 16.65 -14.76 -39.39
N SER A 154 17.54 -13.84 -39.79
CA SER A 154 18.64 -13.39 -38.90
C SER A 154 18.93 -11.90 -39.08
N SER A 155 19.35 -11.26 -37.99
CA SER A 155 19.74 -9.85 -38.00
C SER A 155 20.73 -9.56 -36.86
N GLU A 156 21.62 -8.59 -37.12
CA GLU A 156 22.54 -8.00 -36.12
C GLU A 156 21.99 -6.69 -35.54
N GLY A 157 20.72 -6.37 -35.76
CA GLY A 157 20.12 -5.12 -35.27
C GLY A 157 20.62 -3.85 -35.96
N SER A 158 21.31 -3.99 -37.10
CA SER A 158 21.88 -2.87 -37.88
C SER A 158 20.86 -2.17 -38.78
N GLY A 159 19.61 -2.67 -38.84
CA GLY A 159 18.55 -2.21 -39.72
C GLY A 159 18.33 -3.10 -40.93
N GLU A 160 19.11 -4.15 -41.09
CA GLU A 160 19.02 -5.15 -42.14
C GLU A 160 18.77 -6.54 -41.54
N TYR A 161 18.17 -7.45 -42.32
CA TYR A 161 17.96 -8.83 -41.96
C TYR A 161 18.09 -9.74 -43.20
N GLU A 162 18.40 -10.98 -42.92
CA GLU A 162 18.48 -12.04 -43.94
C GLU A 162 17.29 -12.99 -43.75
N LEU A 163 16.77 -13.54 -44.85
CA LEU A 163 15.71 -14.52 -44.87
C LEU A 163 16.11 -15.70 -45.77
N GLU A 164 16.07 -16.91 -45.23
CA GLU A 164 16.48 -18.13 -45.89
C GLU A 164 15.42 -19.22 -45.70
N ASN A 165 15.13 -20.00 -46.75
CA ASN A 165 14.30 -21.18 -46.61
C ASN A 165 15.13 -22.36 -46.06
N ILE A 166 14.60 -23.01 -45.04
CA ILE A 166 15.23 -24.17 -44.40
C ILE A 166 14.26 -25.34 -44.35
N SER A 167 14.78 -26.55 -44.16
CA SER A 167 13.94 -27.70 -43.82
C SER A 167 13.77 -27.77 -42.30
N ARG A 168 12.52 -27.73 -41.84
CA ARG A 168 12.15 -27.81 -40.42
C ARG A 168 10.94 -28.74 -40.27
N THR A 169 11.12 -29.86 -39.58
CA THR A 169 10.06 -30.86 -39.37
C THR A 169 9.03 -30.41 -38.32
N GLU A 170 9.46 -29.69 -37.29
CA GLU A 170 8.60 -29.25 -36.21
C GLU A 170 7.97 -27.90 -36.53
N ARG A 171 6.67 -27.72 -36.18
CA ARG A 171 6.03 -26.40 -36.21
C ARG A 171 6.52 -25.53 -35.03
N GLY A 172 6.19 -24.23 -35.05
CA GLY A 172 6.54 -23.31 -34.00
C GLY A 172 7.77 -22.48 -34.33
N THR A 173 8.37 -21.88 -33.31
CA THR A 173 9.44 -20.91 -33.49
C THR A 173 10.55 -21.10 -32.45
N ASP A 174 11.82 -21.07 -32.93
CA ASP A 174 13.01 -20.94 -32.12
C ASP A 174 13.55 -19.52 -32.26
N VAL A 175 13.66 -18.78 -31.16
CA VAL A 175 14.36 -17.49 -31.08
C VAL A 175 15.72 -17.76 -30.44
N ILE A 176 16.79 -17.65 -31.22
CA ILE A 176 18.17 -17.92 -30.80
C ILE A 176 18.89 -16.60 -30.65
N LEU A 177 19.26 -16.26 -29.42
CA LEU A 177 20.04 -15.08 -29.07
C LEU A 177 21.52 -15.44 -29.02
N HIS A 178 22.36 -14.77 -29.81
CA HIS A 178 23.82 -14.86 -29.72
C HIS A 178 24.28 -13.78 -28.75
N LEU A 179 24.57 -14.18 -27.50
CA LEU A 179 24.83 -13.26 -26.40
C LEU A 179 26.18 -12.59 -26.50
N ARG A 180 26.24 -11.32 -26.13
CA ARG A 180 27.50 -10.59 -25.96
C ARG A 180 28.30 -11.15 -24.78
N ASP A 181 29.62 -10.97 -24.81
CA ASP A 181 30.52 -11.50 -23.78
C ASP A 181 30.20 -10.97 -22.38
N GLU A 182 29.81 -9.72 -22.29
CA GLU A 182 29.41 -9.10 -21.04
C GLU A 182 28.07 -9.57 -20.46
N GLU A 183 27.30 -10.34 -21.25
CA GLU A 183 25.95 -10.84 -20.87
C GLU A 183 25.99 -12.35 -20.51
N ALA A 184 27.16 -12.89 -20.23
CA ALA A 184 27.35 -14.31 -19.88
C ALA A 184 26.56 -14.74 -18.61
N GLU A 185 26.10 -13.81 -17.79
CA GLU A 185 25.25 -14.10 -16.61
C GLU A 185 23.95 -14.83 -17.00
N PHE A 186 23.44 -14.61 -18.23
CA PHE A 186 22.22 -15.25 -18.73
C PHE A 186 22.45 -16.67 -19.27
N LEU A 187 23.69 -17.16 -19.30
CA LEU A 187 24.05 -18.55 -19.62
C LEU A 187 24.11 -19.38 -18.32
N SER A 188 23.12 -19.24 -17.47
CA SER A 188 23.01 -19.91 -16.16
C SER A 188 21.58 -20.34 -15.90
N SER A 189 21.38 -21.62 -15.62
CA SER A 189 20.07 -22.19 -15.26
C SER A 189 19.45 -21.46 -14.07
N TRP A 190 20.24 -21.17 -13.03
CA TRP A 190 19.75 -20.46 -11.85
C TRP A 190 19.23 -19.06 -12.21
N LYS A 191 19.99 -18.29 -13.01
CA LYS A 191 19.60 -16.93 -13.42
C LYS A 191 18.31 -16.95 -14.25
N LEU A 192 18.24 -17.85 -15.24
CA LEU A 192 17.06 -17.97 -16.10
C LEU A 192 15.82 -18.41 -15.32
N LYS A 193 15.94 -19.40 -14.42
CA LYS A 193 14.84 -19.81 -13.52
C LYS A 193 14.37 -18.69 -12.63
N SER A 194 15.29 -17.89 -12.10
CA SER A 194 14.96 -16.71 -11.29
C SER A 194 14.14 -15.68 -12.07
N ILE A 195 14.52 -15.40 -13.32
CA ILE A 195 13.80 -14.47 -14.19
C ILE A 195 12.42 -15.02 -14.56
N ILE A 196 12.34 -16.31 -14.93
CA ILE A 196 11.07 -16.97 -15.26
C ILE A 196 10.12 -16.95 -14.06
N SER A 197 10.62 -17.31 -12.88
CA SER A 197 9.83 -17.27 -11.64
C SER A 197 9.33 -15.86 -11.30
N LYS A 198 10.13 -14.84 -11.57
CA LYS A 198 9.76 -13.45 -11.31
C LYS A 198 8.69 -12.93 -12.25
N TYR A 199 8.86 -13.14 -13.56
CA TYR A 199 8.05 -12.46 -14.58
C TYR A 199 7.00 -13.33 -15.26
N SER A 200 7.19 -14.65 -15.30
CA SER A 200 6.43 -15.58 -16.14
C SER A 200 5.88 -16.79 -15.38
N ASP A 201 5.96 -16.78 -14.04
CA ASP A 201 5.56 -17.93 -13.18
C ASP A 201 4.11 -18.39 -13.42
N HIS A 202 3.22 -17.45 -13.74
CA HIS A 202 1.78 -17.69 -13.86
C HIS A 202 1.24 -17.71 -15.30
N ILE A 203 2.11 -17.69 -16.29
CA ILE A 203 1.72 -17.93 -17.70
C ILE A 203 1.09 -19.32 -17.81
N SER A 204 -0.02 -19.43 -18.55
CA SER A 204 -0.86 -20.65 -18.60
C SER A 204 -0.25 -21.84 -19.34
N LEU A 205 1.02 -21.77 -19.70
CA LEU A 205 1.78 -22.81 -20.39
C LEU A 205 2.97 -23.25 -19.54
N PRO A 206 3.35 -24.55 -19.59
CA PRO A 206 4.58 -24.99 -18.95
C PRO A 206 5.79 -24.39 -19.69
N ILE A 207 6.69 -23.82 -18.91
CA ILE A 207 8.01 -23.40 -19.36
C ILE A 207 8.99 -24.47 -18.90
N LEU A 208 9.67 -25.07 -19.83
CA LEU A 208 10.57 -26.21 -19.60
C LEU A 208 12.02 -25.76 -19.74
N MET A 209 12.86 -26.24 -18.83
CA MET A 209 14.31 -26.14 -18.92
C MET A 209 14.92 -27.54 -18.72
N GLN A 210 16.10 -27.76 -19.26
CA GLN A 210 16.84 -28.99 -18.99
C GLN A 210 17.26 -29.01 -17.52
N LYS A 211 17.12 -30.19 -16.91
CA LYS A 211 17.51 -30.44 -15.54
C LYS A 211 19.04 -30.44 -15.42
N GLU A 212 19.55 -29.71 -14.43
CA GLU A 212 20.96 -29.75 -14.08
C GLU A 212 21.17 -30.52 -12.78
N GLU A 213 22.17 -31.36 -12.75
CA GLU A 213 22.59 -32.05 -11.54
C GLU A 213 24.08 -31.81 -11.28
N TRP A 214 24.43 -31.75 -9.99
CA TRP A 214 25.81 -31.62 -9.59
C TRP A 214 26.56 -32.95 -9.80
N ASP A 215 27.54 -32.96 -10.68
CA ASP A 215 28.45 -34.08 -10.84
C ASP A 215 29.61 -33.95 -9.86
N ALA A 216 29.65 -34.83 -8.87
CA ALA A 216 30.66 -34.80 -7.82
C ALA A 216 32.05 -35.19 -8.32
N GLU A 217 32.14 -36.01 -9.40
CA GLU A 217 33.43 -36.43 -10.00
C GLU A 217 34.01 -35.32 -10.87
N ALA A 218 33.15 -34.64 -11.65
CA ALA A 218 33.57 -33.54 -12.49
C ALA A 218 33.62 -32.20 -11.76
N SER A 219 33.09 -32.11 -10.52
CA SER A 219 32.95 -30.88 -9.71
C SER A 219 32.29 -29.74 -10.48
N LYS A 220 31.27 -30.07 -11.28
CA LYS A 220 30.51 -29.09 -12.07
C LYS A 220 29.05 -29.50 -12.23
N GLN A 221 28.21 -28.52 -12.56
CA GLN A 221 26.83 -28.78 -13.02
C GLN A 221 26.87 -29.47 -14.39
N VAL A 222 26.09 -30.52 -14.54
CA VAL A 222 25.94 -31.25 -15.81
C VAL A 222 24.47 -31.25 -16.20
N THR A 223 24.20 -30.83 -17.41
CA THR A 223 22.86 -30.82 -18.00
C THR A 223 22.45 -32.25 -18.34
N LYS A 224 21.26 -32.66 -17.91
CA LYS A 224 20.67 -33.97 -18.22
C LYS A 224 19.74 -33.87 -19.43
N ASP A 225 19.51 -35.00 -20.08
CA ASP A 225 18.49 -35.10 -21.13
C ASP A 225 17.08 -35.31 -20.56
N GLU A 226 16.80 -34.60 -19.47
CA GLU A 226 15.51 -34.54 -18.77
C GLU A 226 15.02 -33.09 -18.68
N TRP A 227 13.72 -32.92 -18.90
CA TRP A 227 13.07 -31.59 -18.83
C TRP A 227 12.33 -31.46 -17.54
N GLU A 228 12.41 -30.28 -16.92
CA GLU A 228 11.61 -29.91 -15.76
C GLU A 228 10.81 -28.64 -16.05
N THR A 229 9.59 -28.57 -15.51
CA THR A 229 8.78 -27.36 -15.55
C THR A 229 9.30 -26.38 -14.50
N VAL A 230 9.65 -25.16 -14.94
CA VAL A 230 10.30 -24.14 -14.09
C VAL A 230 9.36 -23.00 -13.71
N ASN A 231 8.10 -23.04 -14.12
CA ASN A 231 7.05 -22.11 -13.70
C ASN A 231 5.85 -22.88 -13.13
N LYS A 232 4.95 -22.18 -12.46
CA LYS A 232 3.73 -22.79 -11.88
C LYS A 232 2.65 -23.08 -12.91
N ALA A 233 2.72 -22.45 -14.08
CA ALA A 233 1.76 -22.56 -15.20
C ALA A 233 0.28 -22.36 -14.79
N ALA A 234 0.03 -21.83 -13.59
CA ALA A 234 -1.30 -21.59 -13.04
C ALA A 234 -1.28 -20.34 -12.17
N ALA A 235 -2.33 -19.55 -12.24
CA ALA A 235 -2.57 -18.41 -11.37
C ALA A 235 -3.70 -18.75 -10.39
N LEU A 236 -3.40 -18.79 -9.09
CA LEU A 236 -4.42 -19.12 -8.08
C LEU A 236 -5.63 -18.19 -8.20
N TRP A 237 -5.38 -16.90 -8.38
CA TRP A 237 -6.45 -15.88 -8.48
C TRP A 237 -7.31 -15.98 -9.74
N ALA A 238 -6.88 -16.76 -10.75
CA ALA A 238 -7.67 -16.98 -11.95
C ALA A 238 -8.60 -18.19 -11.86
N ARG A 239 -8.48 -19.00 -10.79
CA ARG A 239 -9.37 -20.15 -10.53
C ARG A 239 -10.69 -19.69 -9.90
N ALA A 240 -11.73 -20.49 -10.06
CA ALA A 240 -12.98 -20.24 -9.36
C ALA A 240 -12.78 -20.38 -7.84
N LYS A 241 -13.41 -19.50 -7.06
CA LYS A 241 -13.29 -19.53 -5.59
C LYS A 241 -13.68 -20.87 -4.96
N SER A 242 -14.69 -21.54 -5.54
CA SER A 242 -15.15 -22.86 -5.11
C SER A 242 -14.08 -23.93 -5.19
N ASP A 243 -13.08 -23.73 -6.03
CA ASP A 243 -12.04 -24.71 -6.35
C ASP A 243 -10.73 -24.45 -5.59
N ILE A 244 -10.74 -23.48 -4.68
CA ILE A 244 -9.58 -23.06 -3.91
C ILE A 244 -9.87 -23.25 -2.43
N THR A 245 -9.02 -23.97 -1.75
CA THR A 245 -9.11 -24.18 -0.31
C THR A 245 -8.47 -23.04 0.48
N ASP A 246 -8.87 -22.86 1.74
CA ASP A 246 -8.25 -21.88 2.65
C ASP A 246 -6.75 -22.10 2.80
N ALA A 247 -6.29 -23.36 2.80
CA ALA A 247 -4.88 -23.71 2.88
C ALA A 247 -4.10 -23.20 1.66
N GLU A 248 -4.68 -23.30 0.44
CA GLU A 248 -4.05 -22.77 -0.79
C GLU A 248 -3.98 -21.24 -0.75
N TYR A 249 -5.02 -20.55 -0.23
CA TYR A 249 -4.98 -19.10 -0.05
C TYR A 249 -3.87 -18.67 0.93
N GLN A 250 -3.72 -19.39 2.04
CA GLN A 250 -2.69 -19.09 3.05
C GLN A 250 -1.28 -19.37 2.52
N GLU A 251 -1.09 -20.47 1.81
CA GLU A 251 0.19 -20.81 1.20
C GLU A 251 0.60 -19.80 0.15
N PHE A 252 -0.34 -19.39 -0.70
CA PHE A 252 -0.11 -18.35 -1.69
C PHE A 252 0.28 -17.02 -1.03
N TYR A 253 -0.40 -16.63 0.06
CA TYR A 253 -0.03 -15.44 0.82
C TYR A 253 1.42 -15.48 1.29
N LYS A 254 1.86 -16.59 1.89
CA LYS A 254 3.24 -16.76 2.37
C LYS A 254 4.26 -16.63 1.25
N GLN A 255 3.93 -17.14 0.07
CA GLN A 255 4.81 -17.06 -1.11
C GLN A 255 4.98 -15.62 -1.62
N ILE A 256 3.91 -14.82 -1.64
CA ILE A 256 3.96 -13.46 -2.21
C ILE A 256 4.41 -12.40 -1.20
N SER A 257 4.16 -12.62 0.10
CA SER A 257 4.48 -11.67 1.17
C SER A 257 5.82 -11.95 1.85
N TYR A 258 6.36 -13.17 1.69
CA TYR A 258 7.51 -13.71 2.43
C TYR A 258 7.26 -13.77 3.95
N ASP A 259 6.00 -13.74 4.36
CA ASP A 259 5.58 -13.87 5.75
C ASP A 259 5.49 -15.35 6.16
N GLN A 260 5.79 -15.66 7.40
CA GLN A 260 5.67 -17.03 7.95
C GLN A 260 4.29 -17.28 8.55
N ASP A 261 3.63 -16.23 9.01
CA ASP A 261 2.30 -16.29 9.61
C ASP A 261 1.20 -16.38 8.54
N ALA A 262 0.05 -16.92 8.89
CA ALA A 262 -1.14 -16.86 8.04
C ALA A 262 -1.70 -15.43 8.02
N PRO A 263 -2.35 -15.00 6.92
CA PRO A 263 -3.00 -13.69 6.87
C PRO A 263 -4.16 -13.61 7.85
N LEU A 264 -4.44 -12.42 8.36
CA LEU A 264 -5.57 -12.17 9.24
C LEU A 264 -6.91 -12.33 8.52
N ALA A 265 -6.96 -11.79 7.30
CA ALA A 265 -8.12 -11.85 6.42
C ALA A 265 -7.69 -11.76 4.97
N TYR A 266 -8.54 -12.21 4.07
CA TYR A 266 -8.33 -12.07 2.63
C TYR A 266 -9.64 -11.90 1.87
N THR A 267 -9.53 -11.36 0.68
CA THR A 267 -10.66 -11.24 -0.25
C THR A 267 -10.21 -11.57 -1.65
N HIS A 268 -11.00 -12.41 -2.33
CA HIS A 268 -10.78 -12.79 -3.73
C HIS A 268 -12.03 -12.43 -4.53
N ASN A 269 -11.90 -11.65 -5.60
CA ASN A 269 -13.02 -11.33 -6.47
C ASN A 269 -12.56 -10.98 -7.89
N ARG A 270 -13.43 -11.32 -8.84
CA ARG A 270 -13.35 -10.90 -10.23
C ARG A 270 -14.35 -9.77 -10.45
N VAL A 271 -13.88 -8.71 -11.07
CA VAL A 271 -14.67 -7.56 -11.48
C VAL A 271 -14.83 -7.62 -12.99
N GLU A 272 -16.09 -7.64 -13.44
CA GLU A 272 -16.48 -7.63 -14.84
C GLU A 272 -17.17 -6.31 -15.16
N GLY A 273 -16.92 -5.79 -16.34
CA GLY A 273 -17.52 -4.53 -16.77
C GLY A 273 -16.65 -3.80 -17.77
N ARG A 274 -16.54 -2.49 -17.62
CA ARG A 274 -15.71 -1.66 -18.49
C ARG A 274 -14.21 -1.91 -18.30
N SER A 275 -13.77 -2.15 -17.08
CA SER A 275 -12.42 -2.57 -16.72
C SER A 275 -12.54 -3.94 -16.08
N GLU A 276 -11.94 -4.97 -16.71
CA GLU A 276 -11.96 -6.34 -16.22
C GLU A 276 -10.67 -6.62 -15.46
N TYR A 277 -10.82 -7.05 -14.20
CA TYR A 277 -9.68 -7.44 -13.37
C TYR A 277 -10.09 -8.44 -12.29
N THR A 278 -9.13 -9.24 -11.89
CA THR A 278 -9.22 -10.11 -10.72
C THR A 278 -8.30 -9.59 -9.63
N GLN A 279 -8.76 -9.62 -8.40
CA GLN A 279 -7.94 -9.25 -7.24
C GLN A 279 -8.03 -10.29 -6.15
N LEU A 280 -6.88 -10.60 -5.58
CA LEU A 280 -6.72 -11.42 -4.38
C LEU A 280 -5.88 -10.62 -3.39
N LEU A 281 -6.55 -10.04 -2.39
CA LEU A 281 -5.95 -9.10 -1.44
C LEU A 281 -5.99 -9.69 -0.04
N TYR A 282 -4.93 -9.45 0.72
CA TYR A 282 -4.71 -9.97 2.07
C TYR A 282 -4.41 -8.86 3.05
N VAL A 283 -4.85 -9.05 4.29
CA VAL A 283 -4.42 -8.28 5.45
C VAL A 283 -3.46 -9.15 6.26
N PRO A 284 -2.20 -8.73 6.47
CA PRO A 284 -1.24 -9.44 7.29
C PRO A 284 -1.70 -9.59 8.74
N ALA A 285 -1.15 -10.57 9.46
CA ALA A 285 -1.44 -10.77 10.88
C ALA A 285 -0.64 -9.84 11.80
N LYS A 286 0.47 -9.26 11.28
CA LYS A 286 1.39 -8.35 12.00
C LYS A 286 1.88 -7.25 11.08
N ALA A 287 2.11 -6.08 11.65
CA ALA A 287 2.70 -4.96 10.92
C ALA A 287 4.20 -5.22 10.66
N PRO A 288 4.68 -5.07 9.42
CA PRO A 288 6.10 -5.13 9.14
C PRO A 288 6.84 -3.96 9.82
N GLN A 289 8.11 -4.17 10.18
CA GLN A 289 8.91 -3.18 10.91
C GLN A 289 9.06 -1.84 10.17
N ASP A 290 8.99 -1.87 8.85
CA ASP A 290 9.12 -0.70 7.97
C ASP A 290 7.77 -0.06 7.59
N MET A 291 6.67 -0.46 8.23
CA MET A 291 5.32 0.07 8.01
C MET A 291 5.26 1.61 8.09
N TRP A 292 6.07 2.20 8.96
CA TRP A 292 6.09 3.63 9.22
C TRP A 292 6.92 4.43 8.20
N ASN A 293 7.72 3.75 7.38
CA ASN A 293 8.43 4.38 6.29
C ASN A 293 7.50 4.53 5.09
N ARG A 294 6.98 5.73 4.87
CA ARG A 294 6.05 6.04 3.76
C ARG A 294 6.70 5.90 2.37
N ASP A 295 8.02 5.91 2.29
CA ASP A 295 8.75 5.75 1.02
C ASP A 295 8.93 4.28 0.64
N LYS A 296 8.88 3.38 1.62
CA LYS A 296 8.86 1.93 1.38
C LYS A 296 7.41 1.46 1.28
N ARG A 297 6.97 1.29 0.07
CA ARG A 297 5.64 0.80 -0.27
C ARG A 297 5.80 -0.61 -0.76
N GLY A 298 5.22 -1.53 -0.10
CA GLY A 298 5.28 -2.91 -0.50
C GLY A 298 3.91 -3.56 -0.35
N GLY A 299 3.42 -4.21 -1.38
CA GLY A 299 2.28 -4.98 -1.09
C GLY A 299 1.45 -5.56 -2.20
N VAL A 300 1.03 -4.79 -3.17
CA VAL A 300 0.17 -5.31 -4.25
C VAL A 300 0.96 -5.45 -5.53
N LYS A 301 1.06 -6.70 -6.00
CA LYS A 301 1.71 -7.05 -7.26
C LYS A 301 0.71 -6.86 -8.40
N LEU A 302 1.15 -6.17 -9.45
CA LEU A 302 0.36 -5.98 -10.66
C LEU A 302 0.74 -7.01 -11.71
N TYR A 303 -0.27 -7.67 -12.23
CA TYR A 303 -0.21 -8.51 -13.42
C TYR A 303 -1.12 -7.94 -14.51
N VAL A 304 -0.75 -8.17 -15.74
CA VAL A 304 -1.62 -7.98 -16.89
C VAL A 304 -1.61 -9.28 -17.68
N LYS A 305 -2.79 -9.91 -17.77
CA LYS A 305 -2.95 -11.24 -18.41
C LYS A 305 -1.93 -12.26 -17.89
N ARG A 306 -1.80 -12.33 -16.55
CA ARG A 306 -0.91 -13.25 -15.81
C ARG A 306 0.59 -12.99 -16.00
N VAL A 307 0.99 -11.95 -16.72
CA VAL A 307 2.37 -11.50 -16.82
C VAL A 307 2.65 -10.45 -15.75
N PHE A 308 3.69 -10.67 -14.98
CA PHE A 308 4.10 -9.73 -13.95
C PHE A 308 4.57 -8.40 -14.56
N ILE A 309 4.02 -7.31 -14.05
CA ILE A 309 4.34 -5.95 -14.49
C ILE A 309 5.23 -5.26 -13.45
N MET A 310 4.80 -5.20 -12.21
CA MET A 310 5.52 -4.53 -11.14
C MET A 310 5.11 -5.01 -9.74
N ASP A 311 6.04 -4.90 -8.81
CA ASP A 311 5.73 -4.88 -7.38
C ASP A 311 5.28 -3.45 -7.00
N ASP A 312 4.55 -3.35 -5.89
CA ASP A 312 4.22 -2.06 -5.29
C ASP A 312 3.47 -1.12 -6.22
N ALA A 313 2.35 -1.59 -6.72
CA ALA A 313 1.48 -0.78 -7.57
C ALA A 313 0.79 0.34 -6.74
N GLU A 314 1.56 1.37 -6.35
CA GLU A 314 1.09 2.54 -5.58
C GLU A 314 -0.15 3.20 -6.18
N ALA A 315 -0.22 3.21 -7.49
CA ALA A 315 -1.36 3.77 -8.20
C ALA A 315 -2.65 2.99 -7.92
N LEU A 316 -2.56 1.71 -7.50
CA LEU A 316 -3.71 0.81 -7.31
C LEU A 316 -4.23 0.72 -5.88
N MET A 317 -3.51 1.30 -4.90
CA MET A 317 -3.92 1.27 -3.49
C MET A 317 -3.56 2.60 -2.80
N PRO A 318 -4.45 3.20 -1.98
CA PRO A 318 -4.11 4.40 -1.24
C PRO A 318 -3.08 4.13 -0.15
N VAL A 319 -2.31 5.16 0.22
CA VAL A 319 -1.17 5.03 1.15
C VAL A 319 -1.60 4.55 2.54
N TYR A 320 -2.77 4.94 3.01
CA TYR A 320 -3.30 4.47 4.30
C TYR A 320 -3.70 2.98 4.32
N LEU A 321 -3.71 2.30 3.16
CA LEU A 321 -3.89 0.85 3.01
C LEU A 321 -2.59 0.13 2.61
N ARG A 322 -1.42 0.73 2.81
CA ARG A 322 -0.12 0.18 2.43
C ARG A 322 0.24 -1.17 3.09
N PHE A 323 -0.49 -1.55 4.13
CA PHE A 323 -0.36 -2.87 4.75
C PHE A 323 -0.96 -4.00 3.91
N VAL A 324 -1.83 -3.69 2.94
CA VAL A 324 -2.47 -4.69 2.09
C VAL A 324 -1.43 -5.35 1.19
N LYS A 325 -1.44 -6.67 1.16
CA LYS A 325 -0.62 -7.53 0.29
C LYS A 325 -1.53 -8.21 -0.72
N GLY A 326 -0.98 -8.66 -1.83
CA GLY A 326 -1.77 -9.44 -2.77
C GLY A 326 -1.42 -9.22 -4.23
N VAL A 327 -2.36 -9.57 -5.07
CA VAL A 327 -2.25 -9.46 -6.53
C VAL A 327 -3.48 -8.81 -7.13
N ILE A 328 -3.25 -8.00 -8.16
CA ILE A 328 -4.28 -7.51 -9.07
C ILE A 328 -3.85 -7.90 -10.48
N ASP A 329 -4.71 -8.59 -11.21
CA ASP A 329 -4.49 -9.02 -12.59
C ASP A 329 -5.57 -8.44 -13.48
N SER A 330 -5.19 -7.54 -14.37
CA SER A 330 -6.10 -6.87 -15.30
C SER A 330 -5.98 -7.42 -16.70
N ALA A 331 -7.11 -7.59 -17.38
CA ALA A 331 -7.14 -7.94 -18.80
C ALA A 331 -6.91 -6.73 -19.71
N ASP A 332 -7.29 -5.53 -19.28
CA ASP A 332 -7.47 -4.36 -20.15
C ASP A 332 -6.64 -3.14 -19.74
N LEU A 333 -5.81 -3.26 -18.69
CA LEU A 333 -5.04 -2.11 -18.19
C LEU A 333 -4.09 -1.56 -19.26
N PRO A 334 -4.18 -0.28 -19.62
CA PRO A 334 -3.30 0.31 -20.59
C PRO A 334 -1.88 0.43 -20.04
N LEU A 335 -0.94 -0.19 -20.72
CA LEU A 335 0.48 -0.11 -20.43
C LEU A 335 1.16 0.75 -21.49
N ASN A 336 2.28 1.37 -21.14
CA ASN A 336 3.18 1.96 -22.13
C ASN A 336 3.95 0.86 -22.90
N VAL A 337 4.80 1.26 -23.81
CA VAL A 337 5.57 0.33 -24.64
C VAL A 337 6.55 -0.52 -23.83
N SER A 338 7.09 0.01 -22.71
CA SER A 338 7.95 -0.71 -21.75
C SER A 338 7.17 -1.60 -20.78
N ARG A 339 5.84 -1.68 -20.93
CA ARG A 339 4.91 -2.34 -20.02
C ARG A 339 4.92 -1.76 -18.60
N GLU A 340 5.18 -0.47 -18.48
CA GLU A 340 4.98 0.27 -17.25
C GLU A 340 3.56 0.82 -17.18
N LEU A 341 3.07 1.00 -15.97
CA LEU A 341 1.72 1.46 -15.71
C LEU A 341 1.54 2.94 -16.13
N LEU A 342 0.49 3.22 -16.87
CA LEU A 342 0.03 4.60 -17.11
C LEU A 342 -0.77 5.07 -15.89
N GLN A 343 -0.09 5.70 -14.92
CA GLN A 343 -0.61 6.02 -13.59
C GLN A 343 -1.90 6.86 -13.59
N GLU A 344 -2.11 7.71 -14.57
CA GLU A 344 -3.27 8.61 -14.66
C GLU A 344 -4.43 8.08 -15.54
N SER A 345 -4.41 6.79 -15.90
CA SER A 345 -5.50 6.23 -16.69
C SER A 345 -6.78 6.08 -15.87
N ARG A 346 -7.94 6.16 -16.57
CA ARG A 346 -9.26 5.93 -15.95
C ARG A 346 -9.39 4.54 -15.36
N ASP A 347 -8.75 3.55 -15.99
CA ASP A 347 -8.81 2.15 -15.55
C ASP A 347 -8.03 1.96 -14.25
N VAL A 348 -6.85 2.58 -14.12
CA VAL A 348 -6.07 2.60 -12.87
C VAL A 348 -6.89 3.20 -11.73
N LYS A 349 -7.55 4.33 -11.98
CA LYS A 349 -8.41 4.97 -10.99
C LYS A 349 -9.57 4.07 -10.57
N ALA A 350 -10.25 3.45 -11.54
CA ALA A 350 -11.37 2.53 -11.28
C ALA A 350 -10.93 1.30 -10.45
N ILE A 351 -9.77 0.71 -10.79
CA ILE A 351 -9.20 -0.41 -10.03
C ILE A 351 -8.86 0.03 -8.60
N ARG A 352 -8.21 1.20 -8.43
CA ARG A 352 -7.89 1.75 -7.10
C ARG A 352 -9.13 1.94 -6.24
N GLU A 353 -10.16 2.60 -6.77
CA GLU A 353 -11.43 2.83 -6.06
C GLU A 353 -12.12 1.50 -5.71
N GLY A 354 -12.17 0.56 -6.65
CA GLY A 354 -12.75 -0.77 -6.46
C GLY A 354 -12.01 -1.60 -5.41
N SER A 355 -10.67 -1.59 -5.45
CA SER A 355 -9.82 -2.29 -4.48
C SER A 355 -9.94 -1.67 -3.08
N THR A 356 -9.92 -0.35 -2.97
CA THR A 356 -10.15 0.38 -1.72
C THR A 356 -11.50 0.01 -1.10
N LYS A 357 -12.57 0.09 -1.91
CA LYS A 357 -13.93 -0.26 -1.48
C LYS A 357 -14.00 -1.71 -0.98
N ARG A 358 -13.28 -2.62 -1.63
CA ARG A 358 -13.28 -4.03 -1.28
C ARG A 358 -12.55 -4.30 0.03
N VAL A 359 -11.38 -3.69 0.23
CA VAL A 359 -10.63 -3.80 1.49
C VAL A 359 -11.43 -3.22 2.66
N LEU A 360 -11.97 -2.01 2.51
CA LEU A 360 -12.81 -1.42 3.55
C LEU A 360 -14.03 -2.28 3.86
N GLY A 361 -14.72 -2.84 2.84
CA GLY A 361 -15.85 -3.75 3.05
C GLY A 361 -15.47 -5.05 3.78
N MET A 362 -14.27 -5.57 3.56
CA MET A 362 -13.75 -6.72 4.31
C MET A 362 -13.52 -6.36 5.79
N LEU A 363 -12.94 -5.19 6.06
CA LEU A 363 -12.72 -4.70 7.42
C LEU A 363 -14.04 -4.40 8.14
N GLU A 364 -15.01 -3.79 7.46
CA GLU A 364 -16.38 -3.57 7.97
C GLU A 364 -17.05 -4.89 8.36
N SER A 365 -16.94 -5.91 7.51
CA SER A 365 -17.52 -7.23 7.79
C SER A 365 -16.93 -7.87 9.06
N LEU A 366 -15.65 -7.65 9.35
CA LEU A 366 -15.02 -8.12 10.60
C LEU A 366 -15.42 -7.25 11.79
N ALA A 367 -15.51 -5.93 11.59
CA ALA A 367 -15.82 -4.95 12.64
C ALA A 367 -17.26 -5.06 13.15
N ASP A 368 -18.19 -5.36 12.24
CA ASP A 368 -19.64 -5.41 12.49
C ASP A 368 -20.14 -6.85 12.79
N SER A 369 -19.25 -7.85 12.75
CA SER A 369 -19.60 -9.24 13.01
C SER A 369 -19.99 -9.45 14.48
N ASP A 370 -21.02 -10.25 14.72
CA ASP A 370 -21.39 -10.68 16.08
C ASP A 370 -20.49 -11.82 16.61
N SER A 371 -19.71 -12.45 15.74
CA SER A 371 -18.77 -13.52 16.10
C SER A 371 -17.65 -13.02 17.01
N ALA A 372 -17.41 -13.71 18.12
CA ALA A 372 -16.30 -13.39 19.02
C ALA A 372 -14.94 -13.52 18.32
N ASP A 373 -14.80 -14.50 17.42
CA ASP A 373 -13.57 -14.71 16.65
C ASP A 373 -13.30 -13.56 15.69
N ASP A 374 -14.30 -13.04 15.00
CA ASP A 374 -14.14 -11.91 14.07
C ASP A 374 -13.86 -10.62 14.84
N LYS A 375 -14.51 -10.39 15.97
CA LYS A 375 -14.21 -9.27 16.88
C LYS A 375 -12.76 -9.32 17.36
N ALA A 376 -12.27 -10.49 17.76
CA ALA A 376 -10.88 -10.68 18.16
C ALA A 376 -9.90 -10.46 17.00
N LYS A 377 -10.24 -10.93 15.78
CA LYS A 377 -9.46 -10.66 14.56
C LYS A 377 -9.43 -9.17 14.25
N TYR A 378 -10.59 -8.49 14.36
CA TYR A 378 -10.66 -7.06 14.10
C TYR A 378 -9.84 -6.25 15.11
N LEU A 379 -9.90 -6.60 16.40
CA LEU A 379 -9.10 -5.94 17.43
C LEU A 379 -7.60 -6.16 17.20
N LYS A 380 -7.21 -7.39 16.82
CA LYS A 380 -5.82 -7.67 16.41
C LYS A 380 -5.40 -6.82 15.21
N PHE A 381 -6.25 -6.73 14.20
CA PHE A 381 -6.04 -5.83 13.05
C PHE A 381 -5.84 -4.39 13.51
N TRP A 382 -6.72 -3.91 14.38
CA TRP A 382 -6.69 -2.55 14.86
C TRP A 382 -5.40 -2.21 15.62
N ASN A 383 -4.95 -3.13 16.49
CA ASN A 383 -3.72 -2.94 17.27
C ASN A 383 -2.47 -2.88 16.38
N GLU A 384 -2.47 -3.56 15.24
CA GLU A 384 -1.34 -3.57 14.30
C GLU A 384 -1.40 -2.41 13.28
N PHE A 385 -2.58 -2.08 12.78
CA PHE A 385 -2.75 -1.21 11.61
C PHE A 385 -3.64 0.02 11.85
N GLY A 386 -4.26 0.14 13.01
CA GLY A 386 -5.22 1.19 13.31
C GLY A 386 -4.65 2.60 13.12
N ALA A 387 -3.43 2.83 13.58
CA ALA A 387 -2.77 4.13 13.42
C ALA A 387 -2.53 4.48 11.93
N VAL A 388 -2.20 3.48 11.09
CA VAL A 388 -2.04 3.69 9.64
C VAL A 388 -3.40 3.93 8.97
N LEU A 389 -4.44 3.20 9.37
CA LEU A 389 -5.79 3.37 8.85
C LEU A 389 -6.35 4.77 9.16
N LYS A 390 -6.03 5.34 10.32
CA LYS A 390 -6.42 6.69 10.72
C LYS A 390 -5.91 7.77 9.75
N GLU A 391 -4.78 7.54 9.06
CA GLU A 391 -4.26 8.48 8.06
C GLU A 391 -5.28 8.72 6.93
N GLY A 392 -6.10 7.72 6.60
CA GLY A 392 -7.12 7.79 5.55
C GLY A 392 -8.18 8.85 5.75
N ILE A 393 -8.43 9.31 6.99
CA ILE A 393 -9.48 10.29 7.29
C ILE A 393 -9.26 11.64 6.58
N GLY A 394 -8.01 12.04 6.36
CA GLY A 394 -7.66 13.26 5.64
C GLY A 394 -7.18 13.03 4.20
N GLU A 395 -6.95 11.77 3.81
CA GLU A 395 -6.48 11.42 2.47
C GLU A 395 -7.64 10.97 1.55
N ASP A 396 -8.68 10.34 2.10
CA ASP A 396 -9.79 9.74 1.34
C ASP A 396 -11.15 10.30 1.80
N PHE A 397 -11.47 11.47 1.30
CA PHE A 397 -12.74 12.15 1.62
C PHE A 397 -13.98 11.35 1.22
N ALA A 398 -13.87 10.55 0.15
CA ALA A 398 -15.00 9.74 -0.34
C ALA A 398 -15.37 8.60 0.63
N ASN A 399 -14.41 8.09 1.40
CA ASN A 399 -14.60 7.00 2.35
C ASN A 399 -14.55 7.45 3.82
N ARG A 400 -14.55 8.77 4.10
CA ARG A 400 -14.40 9.32 5.45
C ARG A 400 -15.38 8.72 6.48
N GLU A 401 -16.66 8.65 6.16
CA GLU A 401 -17.67 8.07 7.05
C GLU A 401 -17.43 6.58 7.32
N ARG A 402 -17.02 5.83 6.28
CA ARG A 402 -16.69 4.42 6.43
C ARG A 402 -15.47 4.23 7.33
N LEU A 403 -14.43 5.04 7.14
CA LEU A 403 -13.22 5.02 7.97
C LEU A 403 -13.54 5.34 9.42
N ALA A 404 -14.36 6.37 9.69
CA ALA A 404 -14.76 6.74 11.04
C ALA A 404 -15.47 5.60 11.79
N LYS A 405 -16.29 4.79 11.11
CA LYS A 405 -16.95 3.60 11.68
C LYS A 405 -15.97 2.48 12.04
N LEU A 406 -14.85 2.41 11.31
CA LEU A 406 -13.82 1.41 11.55
C LEU A 406 -12.91 1.74 12.73
N PHE A 407 -12.86 2.97 13.19
CA PHE A 407 -11.94 3.37 14.26
C PHE A 407 -12.31 2.76 15.61
N ARG A 408 -11.29 2.41 16.38
CA ARG A 408 -11.40 1.90 17.75
C ARG A 408 -10.48 2.69 18.65
N PHE A 409 -10.95 3.01 19.84
CA PHE A 409 -10.24 3.81 20.83
C PHE A 409 -10.26 3.13 22.19
N ALA A 410 -9.37 3.56 23.08
CA ALA A 410 -9.57 3.41 24.50
C ALA A 410 -10.53 4.51 25.01
N SER A 411 -11.14 4.32 26.15
CA SER A 411 -11.98 5.33 26.79
C SER A 411 -11.81 5.29 28.31
N THR A 412 -12.48 6.18 29.01
CA THR A 412 -12.54 6.16 30.48
C THR A 412 -13.34 4.97 31.02
N GLN A 413 -14.05 4.21 30.16
CA GLN A 413 -14.85 3.03 30.54
C GLN A 413 -14.25 1.71 30.04
N ALA A 414 -13.43 1.73 28.98
CA ALA A 414 -12.82 0.54 28.41
C ALA A 414 -11.40 0.85 27.90
N ASP A 415 -10.49 -0.10 28.10
CA ASP A 415 -9.08 0.08 27.77
C ASP A 415 -8.76 -0.03 26.28
N GLU A 416 -9.67 -0.62 25.50
CA GLU A 416 -9.53 -0.79 24.05
C GLU A 416 -10.88 -1.08 23.37
N GLY A 417 -10.92 -0.98 22.06
CA GLY A 417 -12.00 -1.52 21.23
C GLY A 417 -13.26 -0.67 21.14
N VAL A 418 -13.31 0.52 21.70
CA VAL A 418 -14.49 1.40 21.65
C VAL A 418 -14.61 2.04 20.28
N SER A 419 -15.70 1.77 19.56
CA SER A 419 -16.04 2.49 18.34
C SER A 419 -16.72 3.83 18.64
N LEU A 420 -16.74 4.73 17.66
CA LEU A 420 -17.51 5.97 17.78
C LEU A 420 -19.03 5.68 17.94
N ALA A 421 -19.54 4.67 17.27
CA ALA A 421 -20.94 4.25 17.38
C ALA A 421 -21.26 3.71 18.79
N ASP A 422 -20.36 2.89 19.38
CA ASP A 422 -20.52 2.43 20.77
C ASP A 422 -20.54 3.60 21.74
N TYR A 423 -19.65 4.58 21.55
CA TYR A 423 -19.63 5.79 22.37
C TYR A 423 -20.96 6.55 22.26
N VAL A 424 -21.44 6.81 21.04
CA VAL A 424 -22.71 7.54 20.81
C VAL A 424 -23.88 6.80 21.44
N SER A 425 -23.92 5.46 21.37
CA SER A 425 -24.98 4.63 21.98
C SER A 425 -25.03 4.74 23.51
N ARG A 426 -23.89 5.07 24.16
CA ARG A 426 -23.76 5.22 25.63
C ARG A 426 -23.82 6.67 26.10
N MET A 427 -23.96 7.64 25.18
CA MET A 427 -24.08 9.04 25.55
C MET A 427 -25.26 9.26 26.49
N LYS A 428 -25.08 10.15 27.48
CA LYS A 428 -26.15 10.50 28.40
C LYS A 428 -27.20 11.38 27.74
N GLU A 429 -28.40 11.34 28.26
CA GLU A 429 -29.47 12.26 27.84
C GLU A 429 -29.00 13.71 28.04
N GLY A 430 -29.12 14.52 26.99
CA GLY A 430 -28.64 15.90 26.98
C GLY A 430 -27.16 16.10 26.64
N GLN A 431 -26.41 15.02 26.43
CA GLN A 431 -25.02 15.08 25.90
C GLN A 431 -25.06 15.37 24.39
N GLU A 432 -24.38 16.43 23.95
CA GLU A 432 -24.42 16.89 22.55
C GLU A 432 -23.12 16.59 21.79
N VAL A 433 -22.01 16.30 22.49
CA VAL A 433 -20.68 16.17 21.93
C VAL A 433 -19.98 14.86 22.37
N ILE A 434 -19.05 14.39 21.55
CA ILE A 434 -18.15 13.27 21.83
C ILE A 434 -16.89 13.89 22.49
N TYR A 435 -16.63 13.56 23.74
CA TYR A 435 -15.46 14.07 24.46
C TYR A 435 -14.22 13.22 24.13
N VAL A 436 -13.11 13.89 23.87
CA VAL A 436 -11.82 13.25 23.55
C VAL A 436 -10.67 13.92 24.30
N ILE A 437 -9.61 13.16 24.58
CA ILE A 437 -8.34 13.69 25.09
C ILE A 437 -7.18 13.05 24.32
N THR A 438 -6.18 13.84 23.97
CA THR A 438 -4.92 13.34 23.39
C THR A 438 -3.82 13.33 24.44
N ALA A 439 -3.02 12.27 24.50
CA ALA A 439 -1.91 12.13 25.44
C ALA A 439 -0.81 11.22 24.88
N ASP A 440 0.39 11.31 25.46
CA ASP A 440 1.56 10.51 25.02
C ASP A 440 1.40 9.02 25.34
N THR A 441 0.64 8.66 26.36
CA THR A 441 0.37 7.28 26.76
C THR A 441 -1.02 7.12 27.36
N LEU A 442 -1.55 5.91 27.32
CA LEU A 442 -2.83 5.57 27.93
C LEU A 442 -2.86 5.87 29.45
N ALA A 443 -1.74 5.61 30.15
CA ALA A 443 -1.63 5.91 31.56
C ALA A 443 -1.71 7.42 31.84
N ALA A 444 -1.02 8.24 31.04
CA ALA A 444 -1.08 9.70 31.14
C ALA A 444 -2.50 10.22 30.82
N ALA A 445 -3.14 9.71 29.77
CA ALA A 445 -4.53 10.04 29.45
C ALA A 445 -5.46 9.73 30.63
N LYS A 446 -5.38 8.51 31.18
CA LYS A 446 -6.21 8.08 32.32
C LYS A 446 -5.98 8.89 33.58
N SER A 447 -4.77 9.37 33.85
CA SER A 447 -4.46 10.13 35.07
C SER A 447 -4.64 11.65 34.92
N SER A 448 -5.06 12.12 33.76
CA SER A 448 -5.19 13.55 33.47
C SER A 448 -6.20 14.23 34.40
N PRO A 449 -5.84 15.36 35.06
CA PRO A 449 -6.75 16.17 35.85
C PRO A 449 -7.96 16.71 35.05
N GLN A 450 -7.79 16.86 33.75
CA GLN A 450 -8.83 17.35 32.85
C GLN A 450 -10.03 16.39 32.75
N LEU A 451 -9.90 15.15 33.21
CA LEU A 451 -10.96 14.13 33.23
C LEU A 451 -11.79 14.12 34.52
N GLU A 452 -11.42 14.88 35.56
CA GLU A 452 -12.03 14.75 36.88
C GLU A 452 -13.54 15.00 36.88
N ILE A 453 -14.01 16.10 36.28
CA ILE A 453 -15.44 16.42 36.19
C ILE A 453 -16.21 15.40 35.37
N PHE A 454 -15.61 14.88 34.30
CA PHE A 454 -16.24 13.85 33.44
C PHE A 454 -16.44 12.56 34.21
N ARG A 455 -15.45 12.13 35.00
CA ARG A 455 -15.59 11.00 35.91
C ARG A 455 -16.63 11.21 36.97
N LYS A 456 -16.61 12.37 37.64
CA LYS A 456 -17.59 12.72 38.69
C LYS A 456 -19.01 12.65 38.14
N LYS A 457 -19.21 13.12 36.90
CA LYS A 457 -20.52 13.12 36.24
C LYS A 457 -20.79 11.81 35.48
N GLY A 458 -19.86 10.85 35.48
CA GLY A 458 -19.97 9.57 34.77
C GLY A 458 -20.11 9.73 33.25
N LEU A 459 -19.45 10.74 32.69
CA LEU A 459 -19.35 10.99 31.26
C LEU A 459 -18.14 10.23 30.70
N GLU A 460 -18.35 9.51 29.59
CA GLU A 460 -17.27 8.82 28.90
C GLU A 460 -16.41 9.81 28.12
N VAL A 461 -15.08 9.61 28.09
CA VAL A 461 -14.13 10.36 27.29
C VAL A 461 -13.26 9.38 26.52
N LEU A 462 -13.10 9.57 25.22
CA LEU A 462 -12.19 8.77 24.39
C LEU A 462 -10.74 9.19 24.66
N LEU A 463 -9.86 8.20 24.79
CA LEU A 463 -8.44 8.36 25.08
C LEU A 463 -7.64 8.08 23.82
N LEU A 464 -7.07 9.11 23.24
CA LEU A 464 -6.35 9.09 21.97
C LEU A 464 -4.85 9.18 22.25
N THR A 465 -4.10 8.15 21.87
CA THR A 465 -2.67 8.02 22.24
C THR A 465 -1.74 7.74 21.05
N ASP A 466 -2.28 7.66 19.84
CA ASP A 466 -1.47 7.52 18.63
C ASP A 466 -0.97 8.88 18.14
N ARG A 467 0.24 8.94 17.61
CA ARG A 467 0.80 10.16 17.04
C ARG A 467 -0.06 10.79 15.95
N VAL A 468 -0.83 9.98 15.23
CA VAL A 468 -1.73 10.42 14.16
C VAL A 468 -3.02 11.05 14.70
N ASP A 469 -3.32 10.93 15.99
CA ASP A 469 -4.61 11.35 16.55
C ASP A 469 -4.83 12.88 16.54
N GLU A 470 -3.77 13.67 16.66
CA GLU A 470 -3.86 15.12 16.49
C GLU A 470 -4.25 15.49 15.06
N TRP A 471 -3.67 14.79 14.09
CA TRP A 471 -4.02 14.96 12.68
C TRP A 471 -5.43 14.42 12.39
N LEU A 472 -5.80 13.29 13.01
CA LEU A 472 -7.16 12.75 12.92
C LEU A 472 -8.20 13.78 13.37
N LEU A 473 -8.02 14.40 14.53
CA LEU A 473 -8.95 15.40 15.07
C LEU A 473 -9.04 16.66 14.21
N SER A 474 -8.01 16.99 13.45
CA SER A 474 -8.06 18.11 12.51
C SER A 474 -8.91 17.82 11.25
N HIS A 475 -9.25 16.54 10.99
CA HIS A 475 -10.02 16.11 9.83
C HIS A 475 -11.36 15.46 10.19
N LEU A 476 -11.47 14.88 11.38
CA LEU A 476 -12.69 14.28 11.91
C LEU A 476 -13.24 15.14 13.06
N TYR A 477 -14.07 16.09 12.75
CA TYR A 477 -14.68 17.00 13.72
C TYR A 477 -16.11 16.61 14.11
N GLU A 478 -16.72 15.66 13.40
CA GLU A 478 -18.11 15.24 13.62
C GLU A 478 -18.28 13.75 13.29
N PHE A 479 -19.13 13.06 14.05
CA PHE A 479 -19.60 11.70 13.76
C PHE A 479 -21.10 11.59 14.12
N GLU A 480 -21.93 11.18 13.17
CA GLU A 480 -23.39 11.02 13.30
C GLU A 480 -24.08 12.28 13.92
N GLY A 481 -23.68 13.48 13.46
CA GLY A 481 -24.24 14.75 13.92
C GLY A 481 -23.73 15.18 15.30
N LYS A 482 -22.75 14.49 15.89
CA LYS A 482 -22.11 14.82 17.16
C LYS A 482 -20.70 15.33 16.93
N GLN A 483 -20.39 16.54 17.39
CA GLN A 483 -19.04 17.09 17.29
C GLN A 483 -18.07 16.38 18.24
N LEU A 484 -16.82 16.22 17.82
CA LEU A 484 -15.73 15.77 18.67
C LEU A 484 -15.13 17.00 19.38
N GLN A 485 -15.10 16.98 20.69
CA GLN A 485 -14.57 18.09 21.51
C GLN A 485 -13.43 17.61 22.41
N SER A 486 -12.27 18.27 22.27
CA SER A 486 -11.14 18.00 23.17
C SER A 486 -11.40 18.58 24.56
N VAL A 487 -11.27 17.72 25.57
CA VAL A 487 -11.39 18.18 26.99
C VAL A 487 -10.16 18.98 27.44
N ALA A 488 -9.09 19.04 26.66
CA ALA A 488 -7.89 19.84 26.91
C ALA A 488 -7.95 21.25 26.28
N LYS A 489 -9.01 21.55 25.53
CA LYS A 489 -9.18 22.84 24.83
C LYS A 489 -10.41 23.60 25.32
N GLY A 490 -10.29 24.91 25.34
CA GLY A 490 -11.39 25.81 25.69
C GLY A 490 -11.92 25.69 27.13
N ALA A 491 -13.01 26.35 27.42
CA ALA A 491 -13.74 26.17 28.67
C ALA A 491 -14.59 24.89 28.60
N VAL A 492 -14.76 24.21 29.73
CA VAL A 492 -15.71 23.11 29.82
C VAL A 492 -17.12 23.65 29.88
N ASP A 493 -17.84 23.52 28.79
CA ASP A 493 -19.29 23.71 28.78
C ASP A 493 -19.96 22.32 28.68
N LEU A 494 -20.57 21.90 29.79
CA LEU A 494 -21.32 20.65 29.84
C LEU A 494 -22.79 20.84 29.42
N GLY A 495 -23.15 22.04 28.97
CA GLY A 495 -24.50 22.35 28.48
C GLY A 495 -25.58 22.00 29.48
N LYS A 496 -26.55 21.16 29.06
CA LYS A 496 -27.67 20.66 29.85
C LYS A 496 -27.27 19.69 30.97
N LEU A 497 -26.02 19.20 30.97
CA LEU A 497 -25.49 18.28 31.98
C LEU A 497 -24.91 19.02 33.20
N GLN A 498 -24.82 20.35 33.14
CA GLN A 498 -24.40 21.20 34.27
C GLN A 498 -25.61 21.73 35.03
N ASP A 499 -25.60 21.54 36.37
CA ASP A 499 -26.64 22.09 37.24
C ASP A 499 -26.56 23.62 37.29
N GLU A 500 -27.71 24.30 37.28
CA GLU A 500 -27.77 25.76 37.36
C GLU A 500 -27.19 26.27 38.68
N ASP A 501 -27.35 25.53 39.78
CA ASP A 501 -26.80 25.89 41.07
C ASP A 501 -25.26 25.75 41.08
N GLU A 502 -24.69 24.74 40.38
CA GLU A 502 -23.24 24.64 40.18
C GLU A 502 -22.69 25.82 39.36
N LYS A 503 -23.41 26.29 38.33
CA LYS A 503 -23.01 27.48 37.54
C LYS A 503 -22.97 28.74 38.40
N LYS A 504 -24.04 29.01 39.14
CA LYS A 504 -24.11 30.18 40.03
C LYS A 504 -23.05 30.16 41.12
N HIS A 505 -22.80 28.98 41.70
CA HIS A 505 -21.73 28.81 42.69
C HIS A 505 -20.36 29.11 42.09
N ALA A 506 -20.07 28.62 40.89
CA ALA A 506 -18.81 28.87 40.20
C ALA A 506 -18.59 30.35 39.87
N GLU A 507 -19.64 31.11 39.52
CA GLU A 507 -19.59 32.55 39.26
C GLU A 507 -19.25 33.31 40.53
N VAL A 508 -19.90 32.99 41.66
CA VAL A 508 -19.65 33.65 42.98
C VAL A 508 -18.22 33.37 43.45
N VAL A 509 -17.76 32.14 43.30
CA VAL A 509 -16.39 31.73 43.67
C VAL A 509 -15.35 32.43 42.77
N ALA A 510 -15.59 32.56 41.48
CA ALA A 510 -14.70 33.25 40.53
C ALA A 510 -14.58 34.75 40.91
N GLU A 511 -15.68 35.40 41.25
CA GLU A 511 -15.68 36.80 41.67
C GLU A 511 -14.91 37.01 42.98
N THR A 512 -15.13 36.13 43.95
CA THR A 512 -14.44 36.16 45.24
C THR A 512 -12.94 35.93 45.12
N PHE A 513 -12.53 35.05 44.16
CA PHE A 513 -11.14 34.66 43.97
C PHE A 513 -10.37 35.58 43.01
N LYS A 514 -11.03 36.54 42.38
CA LYS A 514 -10.45 37.46 41.39
C LYS A 514 -9.15 38.13 41.82
N PRO A 515 -9.01 38.68 43.05
CA PRO A 515 -7.75 39.29 43.48
C PRO A 515 -6.56 38.32 43.47
N THR A 516 -6.80 37.03 43.79
CA THR A 516 -5.79 35.99 43.77
C THR A 516 -5.44 35.60 42.34
N LEU A 517 -6.43 35.56 41.43
CA LEU A 517 -6.19 35.29 40.00
C LEU A 517 -5.33 36.40 39.37
N ASP A 518 -5.58 37.66 39.68
CA ASP A 518 -4.81 38.80 39.18
C ASP A 518 -3.35 38.72 39.65
N LYS A 519 -3.09 38.31 40.89
CA LYS A 519 -1.74 38.07 41.41
C LYS A 519 -1.07 36.90 40.73
N LEU A 520 -1.78 35.75 40.53
CA LEU A 520 -1.28 34.58 39.81
C LEU A 520 -0.93 34.93 38.38
N LYS A 521 -1.77 35.66 37.68
CA LYS A 521 -1.54 36.12 36.31
C LYS A 521 -0.29 37.00 36.22
N ALA A 522 -0.07 37.88 37.20
CA ALA A 522 1.13 38.71 37.26
C ALA A 522 2.40 37.87 37.51
N ALA A 523 2.36 36.90 38.43
CA ALA A 523 3.48 36.03 38.76
C ALA A 523 3.85 35.06 37.65
N LEU A 524 2.89 34.68 36.80
CA LEU A 524 3.06 33.70 35.71
C LEU A 524 2.97 34.31 34.30
N ALA A 525 3.10 35.62 34.16
CA ALA A 525 2.91 36.34 32.89
C ALA A 525 3.85 35.88 31.74
N ASP A 526 5.00 35.33 32.07
CA ASP A 526 5.97 34.76 31.13
C ASP A 526 5.65 33.30 30.72
N ARG A 527 4.73 32.64 31.47
CA ARG A 527 4.47 31.19 31.32
C ARG A 527 3.02 30.87 30.97
N ALA A 528 2.06 31.65 31.43
CA ALA A 528 0.64 31.45 31.18
C ALA A 528 0.03 32.65 30.45
N LYS A 529 -0.78 32.37 29.40
CA LYS A 529 -1.56 33.40 28.69
C LYS A 529 -2.62 34.02 29.57
N ASP A 530 -3.25 33.22 30.41
CA ASP A 530 -4.28 33.59 31.34
C ASP A 530 -4.35 32.66 32.55
N VAL A 531 -4.99 33.08 33.61
CA VAL A 531 -5.28 32.27 34.81
C VAL A 531 -6.75 32.42 35.15
N ARG A 532 -7.47 31.31 35.31
CA ARG A 532 -8.92 31.34 35.60
C ARG A 532 -9.36 30.25 36.56
N VAL A 533 -10.46 30.43 37.22
CA VAL A 533 -11.15 29.40 38.00
C VAL A 533 -11.81 28.41 37.04
N THR A 534 -11.85 27.17 37.42
CA THR A 534 -12.51 26.12 36.63
C THR A 534 -13.38 25.21 37.51
N THR A 535 -14.45 24.71 36.94
CA THR A 535 -15.29 23.63 37.51
C THR A 535 -14.85 22.25 37.06
N ARG A 536 -13.83 22.16 36.18
CA ARG A 536 -13.28 20.93 35.62
C ARG A 536 -12.60 20.08 36.68
N LEU A 537 -11.98 20.71 37.65
CA LEU A 537 -11.19 20.08 38.69
C LEU A 537 -12.02 19.72 39.92
N VAL A 538 -11.78 18.54 40.49
CA VAL A 538 -12.42 18.05 41.73
C VAL A 538 -11.37 17.84 42.81
N ASP A 539 -10.33 17.10 42.51
CA ASP A 539 -9.27 16.67 43.44
C ASP A 539 -7.93 17.39 43.18
N SER A 540 -7.66 17.79 41.95
CA SER A 540 -6.41 18.44 41.57
C SER A 540 -6.46 19.97 41.84
N PRO A 541 -5.30 20.59 42.16
CA PRO A 541 -5.21 22.04 42.42
C PRO A 541 -5.28 22.86 41.13
N ALA A 542 -4.74 22.38 40.04
CA ALA A 542 -4.68 23.09 38.75
C ALA A 542 -4.50 22.14 37.58
N CYS A 543 -4.84 22.61 36.38
CA CYS A 543 -4.49 21.98 35.11
C CYS A 543 -4.16 23.05 34.06
N LEU A 544 -3.54 22.64 32.95
CA LEU A 544 -3.31 23.50 31.81
C LEU A 544 -4.32 23.22 30.71
N VAL A 545 -4.78 24.25 30.05
CA VAL A 545 -5.61 24.13 28.83
C VAL A 545 -5.15 25.14 27.79
N VAL A 546 -5.53 24.94 26.55
CA VAL A 546 -5.27 25.88 25.46
C VAL A 546 -6.59 26.42 24.92
N GLU A 547 -6.57 27.53 24.21
CA GLU A 547 -7.75 28.01 23.50
C GLU A 547 -8.21 27.00 22.45
N GLU A 548 -9.45 27.06 22.04
CA GLU A 548 -10.09 26.12 21.14
C GLU A 548 -9.36 26.04 19.78
N GLY A 549 -8.89 27.18 19.27
CA GLY A 549 -8.14 27.30 18.02
C GLY A 549 -6.62 27.08 18.14
N ASP A 550 -6.10 26.96 19.36
CA ASP A 550 -4.66 26.84 19.59
C ASP A 550 -4.21 25.38 19.47
N MET A 551 -2.90 25.23 19.20
CA MET A 551 -2.24 23.93 19.17
C MET A 551 -2.28 23.28 20.56
N SER A 552 -2.60 21.97 20.61
CA SER A 552 -2.56 21.23 21.88
C SER A 552 -1.13 21.14 22.43
N GLY A 553 -1.00 21.08 23.76
CA GLY A 553 0.31 20.87 24.39
C GLY A 553 0.97 19.56 23.94
N HIS A 554 0.18 18.53 23.66
CA HIS A 554 0.64 17.27 23.12
C HIS A 554 1.25 17.43 21.71
N LEU A 555 0.57 18.10 20.79
CA LEU A 555 1.08 18.36 19.43
C LEU A 555 2.36 19.21 19.46
N ALA A 556 2.39 20.23 20.32
CA ALA A 556 3.58 21.08 20.48
C ALA A 556 4.81 20.26 20.94
N ARG A 557 4.62 19.31 21.87
CA ARG A 557 5.68 18.39 22.32
C ARG A 557 6.13 17.47 21.19
N MET A 558 5.21 16.90 20.45
CA MET A 558 5.53 16.02 19.31
C MET A 558 6.37 16.73 18.25
N LEU A 559 6.02 17.97 17.88
CA LEU A 559 6.79 18.77 16.92
C LEU A 559 8.20 19.05 17.44
N LYS A 560 8.35 19.42 18.72
CA LYS A 560 9.64 19.65 19.36
C LYS A 560 10.52 18.39 19.36
N GLN A 561 9.94 17.21 19.65
CA GLN A 561 10.65 15.91 19.58
C GLN A 561 11.07 15.55 18.15
N ALA A 562 10.31 15.97 17.16
CA ALA A 562 10.65 15.80 15.73
C ALA A 562 11.66 16.85 15.20
N GLY A 563 12.19 17.72 16.08
CA GLY A 563 13.13 18.78 15.69
C GLY A 563 12.50 19.95 14.94
N GLN A 564 11.17 20.04 14.96
CA GLN A 564 10.43 21.15 14.34
C GLN A 564 10.12 22.24 15.34
N SER A 565 10.10 23.51 14.89
CA SER A 565 9.70 24.63 15.73
C SER A 565 8.18 24.66 15.88
N ALA A 566 7.68 24.46 17.11
CA ALA A 566 6.28 24.72 17.42
C ALA A 566 6.07 26.22 17.69
N PRO A 567 4.93 26.81 17.31
CA PRO A 567 4.56 28.14 17.74
C PRO A 567 4.59 28.21 19.27
N LYS A 568 5.13 29.29 19.82
CA LYS A 568 5.05 29.56 21.28
C LYS A 568 3.60 29.92 21.62
N SER A 569 2.80 28.92 21.96
CA SER A 569 1.49 29.13 22.57
C SER A 569 1.64 28.99 24.10
N GLN A 570 1.29 30.01 24.84
CA GLN A 570 1.23 29.95 26.30
C GLN A 570 -0.10 29.32 26.70
N PRO A 571 -0.13 28.30 27.57
CA PRO A 571 -1.35 27.69 28.06
C PRO A 571 -2.09 28.65 29.01
N ILE A 572 -3.34 28.31 29.27
CA ILE A 572 -4.15 28.91 30.33
C ILE A 572 -4.04 28.00 31.54
N LEU A 573 -3.73 28.59 32.71
CA LEU A 573 -3.77 27.87 33.98
C LEU A 573 -5.19 27.92 34.55
N GLU A 574 -5.83 26.77 34.64
CA GLU A 574 -7.10 26.59 35.34
C GLU A 574 -6.84 26.13 36.76
N VAL A 575 -7.42 26.82 37.74
CA VAL A 575 -7.22 26.57 39.18
C VAL A 575 -8.51 26.14 39.87
N ASN A 576 -8.37 25.25 40.87
CA ASN A 576 -9.44 24.83 41.76
C ASN A 576 -9.37 25.62 43.06
N PRO A 577 -10.21 26.64 43.25
CA PRO A 577 -10.18 27.51 44.45
C PRO A 577 -10.54 26.74 45.74
N GLU A 578 -11.21 25.62 45.66
CA GLU A 578 -11.56 24.79 46.81
C GLU A 578 -10.42 23.89 47.29
N HIS A 579 -9.38 23.69 46.46
CA HIS A 579 -8.24 22.85 46.81
C HIS A 579 -7.38 23.50 47.91
N ALA A 580 -6.92 22.69 48.88
CA ALA A 580 -6.17 23.18 50.05
C ALA A 580 -4.89 23.95 49.66
N MET A 581 -4.18 23.53 48.63
CA MET A 581 -2.98 24.22 48.14
C MET A 581 -3.30 25.60 47.59
N VAL A 582 -4.40 25.74 46.86
CA VAL A 582 -4.84 27.02 46.27
C VAL A 582 -5.33 27.96 47.35
N LYS A 583 -6.05 27.44 48.37
CA LYS A 583 -6.44 28.23 49.57
C LYS A 583 -5.21 28.71 50.34
N LYS A 584 -4.20 27.86 50.51
CA LYS A 584 -2.93 28.24 51.16
C LYS A 584 -2.19 29.33 50.38
N LEU A 585 -2.11 29.20 49.07
CA LEU A 585 -1.52 30.20 48.18
C LEU A 585 -2.23 31.56 48.33
N ALA A 586 -3.54 31.59 48.38
CA ALA A 586 -4.33 32.82 48.54
C ALA A 586 -4.08 33.54 49.87
N SER A 587 -3.64 32.82 50.91
CA SER A 587 -3.41 33.33 52.28
C SER A 587 -1.94 33.61 52.65
N ASP A 588 -0.96 33.23 51.78
CA ASP A 588 0.46 33.29 52.10
C ASP A 588 1.21 34.20 51.13
N ASP A 589 1.12 35.52 51.41
CA ASP A 589 1.77 36.55 50.58
C ASP A 589 3.30 36.41 50.55
N ALA A 590 3.94 35.86 51.59
CA ALA A 590 5.39 35.76 51.68
C ALA A 590 5.98 34.66 50.73
N ARG A 591 5.19 33.67 50.41
CA ARG A 591 5.60 32.52 49.57
C ARG A 591 4.78 32.40 48.29
N PHE A 592 4.03 33.45 47.97
CA PHE A 592 3.07 33.46 46.86
C PHE A 592 3.74 33.06 45.53
N ASP A 593 4.87 33.70 45.16
CA ASP A 593 5.56 33.47 43.91
C ASP A 593 6.10 32.01 43.80
N ASP A 594 6.72 31.49 44.89
CA ASP A 594 7.18 30.12 44.91
C ASP A 594 6.03 29.12 44.72
N LEU A 595 4.90 29.35 45.41
CA LEU A 595 3.69 28.53 45.30
C LEU A 595 3.03 28.63 43.94
N ALA A 596 2.98 29.83 43.32
CA ALA A 596 2.45 30.03 41.99
C ALA A 596 3.23 29.24 40.92
N HIS A 597 4.55 29.33 40.98
CA HIS A 597 5.41 28.57 40.05
C HIS A 597 5.32 27.05 40.27
N ILE A 598 5.25 26.59 41.53
CA ILE A 598 5.06 25.14 41.82
C ILE A 598 3.71 24.67 41.29
N LEU A 599 2.65 25.45 41.48
CA LEU A 599 1.30 25.11 40.99
C LEU A 599 1.30 24.92 39.47
N PHE A 600 1.94 25.84 38.75
CA PHE A 600 2.08 25.73 37.29
C PHE A 600 2.94 24.54 36.88
N ASP A 601 4.09 24.31 37.52
CA ASP A 601 4.99 23.20 37.23
C ASP A 601 4.32 21.85 37.49
N GLN A 602 3.55 21.73 38.56
CA GLN A 602 2.77 20.51 38.87
C GLN A 602 1.69 20.26 37.81
N ALA A 603 0.97 21.30 37.36
CA ALA A 603 -0.01 21.17 36.31
C ALA A 603 0.66 20.72 34.98
N LEU A 604 1.83 21.27 34.65
CA LEU A 604 2.60 20.87 33.47
C LEU A 604 3.06 19.40 33.53
N LEU A 605 3.58 18.98 34.71
CA LEU A 605 4.00 17.59 34.92
C LEU A 605 2.83 16.62 34.86
N ALA A 606 1.67 16.98 35.39
CA ALA A 606 0.47 16.15 35.38
C ALA A 606 -0.06 15.88 33.96
N GLU A 607 0.27 16.77 33.02
CA GLU A 607 -0.06 16.60 31.59
C GLU A 607 1.05 15.90 30.77
N GLY A 608 2.08 15.38 31.42
CA GLY A 608 3.23 14.76 30.77
C GLY A 608 4.22 15.75 30.17
N GLY A 609 4.12 17.05 30.52
CA GLY A 609 5.07 18.06 30.11
C GLY A 609 6.42 17.92 30.81
N GLN A 610 7.45 18.55 30.25
CA GLN A 610 8.79 18.63 30.85
C GLN A 610 9.01 20.04 31.38
N LEU A 611 9.63 20.13 32.56
CA LEU A 611 10.01 21.41 33.15
C LEU A 611 11.21 21.99 32.39
N ASP A 612 11.17 23.26 32.09
CA ASP A 612 12.30 23.98 31.50
C ASP A 612 13.49 24.07 32.50
N ASP A 613 13.21 24.22 33.80
CA ASP A 613 14.20 24.19 34.88
C ASP A 613 13.75 23.31 36.05
N PRO A 614 14.05 21.96 35.96
CA PRO A 614 13.74 21.03 37.04
C PRO A 614 14.47 21.34 38.36
N ALA A 615 15.66 21.96 38.31
CA ALA A 615 16.42 22.31 39.51
C ALA A 615 15.75 23.42 40.31
N ALA A 616 15.24 24.45 39.63
CA ALA A 616 14.47 25.52 40.27
C ALA A 616 13.18 24.99 40.94
N TYR A 617 12.47 24.07 40.28
CA TYR A 617 11.30 23.40 40.85
C TYR A 617 11.66 22.65 42.14
N VAL A 618 12.68 21.79 42.11
CA VAL A 618 13.14 21.05 43.30
C VAL A 618 13.54 22.01 44.43
N ALA A 619 14.29 23.09 44.11
CA ALA A 619 14.68 24.08 45.10
C ALA A 619 13.49 24.77 45.80
N ARG A 620 12.46 25.20 45.03
CA ARG A 620 11.22 25.78 45.56
C ARG A 620 10.47 24.79 46.46
N VAL A 621 10.30 23.53 46.00
CA VAL A 621 9.63 22.51 46.82
C VAL A 621 10.41 22.22 48.11
N THR A 622 11.73 22.08 48.04
CA THR A 622 12.58 21.88 49.23
C THR A 622 12.44 23.02 50.23
N LYS A 623 12.48 24.28 49.75
CA LYS A 623 12.29 25.48 50.58
C LYS A 623 10.94 25.47 51.30
N LEU A 624 9.85 25.06 50.62
CA LEU A 624 8.52 24.99 51.22
C LEU A 624 8.39 23.88 52.26
N LEU A 625 9.05 22.73 52.05
CA LEU A 625 9.01 21.60 52.99
C LEU A 625 9.92 21.82 54.21
N SER A 626 10.92 22.70 54.10
CA SER A 626 11.87 23.02 55.17
C SER A 626 11.43 24.19 56.06
N ALA A 627 10.37 24.91 55.69
CA ALA A 627 9.77 26.05 56.39
C ALA A 627 8.51 25.64 57.17
#